data_660324141bc4f68b374aba2a1b406aac
#
_entry.id   660324141bc4f68b374aba2a1b406aac
#
_cell.length_a   1.000
_cell.length_b   1.000
_cell.length_c   1.000
_cell.angle_alpha   90.00
_cell.angle_beta   90.00
_cell.angle_gamma   90.00
#
_symmetry.space_group_name_H-M   'P 1'
#
loop_
_entity.id
_entity.type
_entity.pdbx_description
1 polymer ?
#
loop_
_entity_poly.entity_id
_entity_poly.type
_entity_poly.pdbx_seq_one_letter_code
_entity_poly.pdbx_strand_id
1 'polypeptide(L)'
;MKYLITESKLEKVIFRYLDNQDFIQVEDKDTIYFVNSEGDKYCQIRYDMSDNFSFMNYELVDDISSFFSLSDSDSEKIIVRWIGDTLQVKYSYEKSMSITNSESLTLRLPF
;
A
#
# COMPACT_ATOMS: atom_id res chain seq x y z
N MET A 1 27.40 3.85 17.47
CA MET A 1 27.22 2.51 16.92
C MET A 1 26.01 2.49 16.00
N LYS A 2 26.18 2.00 14.81
CA LYS A 2 25.06 1.86 13.91
C LYS A 2 24.46 0.46 14.05
N TYR A 3 23.16 0.41 14.26
CA TYR A 3 22.44 -0.86 14.22
C TYR A 3 22.10 -1.18 12.78
N LEU A 4 22.55 -2.33 12.33
CA LEU A 4 22.12 -2.84 11.03
C LEU A 4 20.83 -3.62 11.25
N ILE A 5 19.73 -3.00 10.83
CA ILE A 5 18.45 -3.70 10.82
C ILE A 5 18.42 -4.52 9.54
N THR A 6 18.25 -5.83 9.65
CA THR A 6 18.13 -6.67 8.47
C THR A 6 16.86 -6.30 7.71
N GLU A 7 16.85 -6.51 6.39
CA GLU A 7 15.68 -6.23 5.57
C GLU A 7 14.43 -6.92 6.10
N SER A 8 14.56 -8.17 6.56
CA SER A 8 13.42 -8.92 7.08
C SER A 8 12.85 -8.30 8.36
N LYS A 9 13.69 -7.77 9.24
CA LYS A 9 13.23 -7.09 10.45
C LYS A 9 12.58 -5.76 10.13
N LEU A 10 13.18 -4.99 9.23
CA LEU A 10 12.62 -3.72 8.80
C LEU A 10 11.26 -3.92 8.13
N GLU A 11 11.16 -4.93 7.27
CA GLU A 11 9.91 -5.27 6.61
C GLU A 11 8.82 -5.61 7.62
N LYS A 12 9.15 -6.39 8.66
CA LYS A 12 8.19 -6.72 9.72
C LYS A 12 7.70 -5.48 10.47
N VAL A 13 8.61 -4.55 10.74
CA VAL A 13 8.25 -3.29 11.41
C VAL A 13 7.31 -2.46 10.53
N ILE A 14 7.60 -2.39 9.24
CA ILE A 14 6.76 -1.64 8.31
C ILE A 14 5.41 -2.33 8.12
N PHE A 15 5.39 -3.66 8.06
CA PHE A 15 4.13 -4.43 8.01
C PHE A 15 3.26 -4.11 9.23
N ARG A 16 3.86 -4.02 10.41
CA ARG A 16 3.15 -3.64 11.63
C ARG A 16 2.64 -2.20 11.55
N TYR A 17 3.44 -1.30 10.99
CA TYR A 17 3.02 0.07 10.74
C TYR A 17 1.78 0.12 9.84
N LEU A 18 1.78 -0.65 8.76
CA LEU A 18 0.65 -0.73 7.84
C LEU A 18 -0.58 -1.37 8.50
N ASP A 19 -0.38 -2.44 9.27
CA ASP A 19 -1.47 -3.07 10.01
C ASP A 19 -2.11 -2.09 10.99
N ASN A 20 -1.30 -1.23 11.62
CA ASN A 20 -1.78 -0.26 12.60
C ASN A 20 -2.50 0.94 11.98
N GLN A 21 -2.49 1.07 10.66
CA GLN A 21 -3.31 2.08 9.98
C GLN A 21 -4.80 1.73 10.05
N ASP A 22 -5.12 0.47 10.37
CA ASP A 22 -6.50 -0.01 10.49
C ASP A 22 -7.33 0.27 9.24
N PHE A 23 -6.74 0.01 8.07
CA PHE A 23 -7.46 0.19 6.82
C PHE A 23 -8.71 -0.67 6.78
N ILE A 24 -9.79 -0.06 6.30
CA ILE A 24 -11.03 -0.77 6.02
C ILE A 24 -10.94 -1.30 4.59
N GLN A 25 -11.16 -2.59 4.40
CA GLN A 25 -11.18 -3.20 3.09
C GLN A 25 -12.59 -3.17 2.53
N VAL A 26 -12.73 -2.61 1.33
CA VAL A 26 -14.01 -2.58 0.61
C VAL A 26 -13.80 -3.29 -0.71
N GLU A 27 -14.58 -4.33 -0.94
CA GLU A 27 -14.50 -5.09 -2.18
C GLU A 27 -15.65 -4.72 -3.10
N ASP A 28 -15.34 -4.43 -4.36
CA ASP A 28 -16.30 -4.15 -5.40
C ASP A 28 -15.86 -4.83 -6.69
N LYS A 29 -16.64 -5.82 -7.13
CA LYS A 29 -16.29 -6.66 -8.30
C LYS A 29 -14.92 -7.32 -8.09
N ASP A 30 -13.97 -7.08 -9.00
CA ASP A 30 -12.63 -7.67 -8.93
C ASP A 30 -11.61 -6.72 -8.32
N THR A 31 -12.05 -5.76 -7.52
CA THR A 31 -11.18 -4.73 -6.94
C THR A 31 -11.36 -4.67 -5.44
N ILE A 32 -10.25 -4.55 -4.72
CA ILE A 32 -10.24 -4.34 -3.27
C ILE A 32 -9.66 -2.95 -3.00
N TYR A 33 -10.39 -2.18 -2.21
CA TYR A 33 -9.98 -0.83 -1.81
C TYR A 33 -9.65 -0.81 -0.33
N PHE A 34 -8.54 -0.17 0.03
CA PHE A 34 -8.15 0.05 1.41
C PHE A 34 -8.40 1.51 1.72
N VAL A 35 -9.33 1.78 2.62
CA VAL A 35 -9.72 3.14 2.99
C VAL A 35 -9.44 3.40 4.47
N ASN A 36 -9.25 4.67 4.82
CA ASN A 36 -8.98 5.05 6.22
C ASN A 36 -10.24 5.01 7.07
N SER A 37 -11.38 5.37 6.50
CA SER A 37 -12.65 5.38 7.23
C SER A 37 -13.82 5.19 6.28
N GLU A 38 -14.94 4.75 6.85
CA GLU A 38 -16.18 4.64 6.09
C GLU A 38 -16.60 6.01 5.56
N GLY A 39 -17.07 6.03 4.33
CA GLY A 39 -17.50 7.27 3.69
C GLY A 39 -16.39 8.03 2.98
N ASP A 40 -15.15 7.57 3.05
CA ASP A 40 -14.08 8.17 2.28
C ASP A 40 -14.40 8.07 0.79
N LYS A 41 -14.08 9.13 0.06
CA LYS A 41 -14.27 9.15 -1.41
C LYS A 41 -13.08 8.57 -2.15
N TYR A 42 -11.92 8.50 -1.49
CA TYR A 42 -10.67 8.03 -2.07
C TYR A 42 -10.07 6.95 -1.18
N CYS A 43 -9.45 5.97 -1.82
CA CYS A 43 -8.74 4.92 -1.09
C CYS A 43 -7.26 5.25 -0.98
N GLN A 44 -6.58 4.58 -0.04
CA GLN A 44 -5.13 4.67 0.09
C GLN A 44 -4.43 3.65 -0.78
N ILE A 45 -5.06 2.51 -0.98
CA ILE A 45 -4.56 1.42 -1.81
C ILE A 45 -5.74 0.85 -2.60
N ARG A 46 -5.51 0.59 -3.87
CA ARG A 46 -6.45 -0.11 -4.74
C ARG A 46 -5.75 -1.32 -5.33
N TYR A 47 -6.33 -2.49 -5.15
CA TYR A 47 -5.80 -3.72 -5.72
C TYR A 47 -6.78 -4.31 -6.72
N ASP A 48 -6.38 -4.38 -7.98
CA ASP A 48 -7.17 -4.96 -9.05
C ASP A 48 -6.81 -6.44 -9.19
N MET A 49 -7.71 -7.32 -8.74
CA MET A 49 -7.46 -8.75 -8.71
C MET A 49 -7.28 -9.35 -10.10
N SER A 50 -8.04 -8.87 -11.07
CA SER A 50 -7.97 -9.40 -12.44
C SER A 50 -6.61 -9.18 -13.08
N ASP A 51 -6.00 -8.04 -12.84
CA ASP A 51 -4.71 -7.66 -13.40
C ASP A 51 -3.54 -7.90 -12.44
N ASN A 52 -3.86 -8.23 -11.19
CA ASN A 52 -2.87 -8.32 -10.11
C ASN A 52 -2.04 -7.04 -10.01
N PHE A 53 -2.72 -5.89 -10.14
CA PHE A 53 -2.09 -4.58 -10.14
C PHE A 53 -2.46 -3.80 -8.91
N SER A 54 -1.45 -3.19 -8.26
CA SER A 54 -1.63 -2.41 -7.04
C SER A 54 -1.40 -0.93 -7.34
N PHE A 55 -2.37 -0.10 -6.95
CA PHE A 55 -2.21 1.35 -6.95
C PHE A 55 -2.15 1.82 -5.51
N MET A 56 -1.25 2.73 -5.21
CA MET A 56 -1.09 3.25 -3.84
C MET A 56 -0.97 4.76 -3.85
N ASN A 57 -1.50 5.39 -2.81
CA ASN A 57 -1.38 6.83 -2.64
C ASN A 57 0.08 7.16 -2.37
N TYR A 58 0.62 8.14 -3.10
CA TYR A 58 2.00 8.55 -2.91
C TYR A 58 2.26 9.05 -1.49
N GLU A 59 1.29 9.67 -0.85
CA GLU A 59 1.47 10.14 0.54
C GLU A 59 1.79 8.98 1.48
N LEU A 60 1.19 7.81 1.26
CA LEU A 60 1.51 6.62 2.04
C LEU A 60 2.95 6.16 1.77
N VAL A 61 3.38 6.17 0.51
CA VAL A 61 4.76 5.85 0.14
C VAL A 61 5.73 6.83 0.81
N ASP A 62 5.42 8.12 0.70
CA ASP A 62 6.26 9.18 1.27
C ASP A 62 6.37 9.08 2.79
N ASP A 63 5.28 8.77 3.47
CA ASP A 63 5.28 8.58 4.92
C ASP A 63 6.22 7.44 5.33
N ILE A 64 6.16 6.32 4.63
CA ILE A 64 7.03 5.18 4.90
C ILE A 64 8.47 5.52 4.57
N SER A 65 8.71 6.13 3.41
CA SER A 65 10.04 6.54 3.00
C SER A 65 10.69 7.48 4.01
N SER A 66 9.96 8.48 4.46
CA SER A 66 10.46 9.47 5.41
C SER A 66 10.66 8.86 6.80
N PHE A 67 9.68 8.09 7.28
CA PHE A 67 9.71 7.54 8.62
C PHE A 67 10.79 6.48 8.79
N PHE A 68 11.01 5.65 7.79
CA PHE A 68 11.96 4.55 7.86
C PHE A 68 13.25 4.79 7.08
N SER A 69 13.45 5.99 6.54
CA SER A 69 14.65 6.37 5.79
C SER A 69 14.90 5.44 4.60
N LEU A 70 13.86 5.21 3.82
CA LEU A 70 13.91 4.37 2.62
C LEU A 70 13.71 5.20 1.36
N SER A 71 14.12 4.65 0.23
CA SER A 71 13.73 5.21 -1.07
C SER A 71 12.24 4.96 -1.31
N ASP A 72 11.64 5.76 -2.17
CA ASP A 72 10.24 5.55 -2.57
C ASP A 72 10.08 4.17 -3.23
N SER A 73 11.04 3.76 -4.04
CA SER A 73 11.02 2.46 -4.70
C SER A 73 10.99 1.31 -3.69
N ASP A 74 11.83 1.36 -2.66
CA ASP A 74 11.87 0.32 -1.63
C ASP A 74 10.58 0.31 -0.82
N SER A 75 10.04 1.50 -0.53
CA SER A 75 8.77 1.63 0.19
C SER A 75 7.61 1.02 -0.60
N GLU A 76 7.56 1.28 -1.91
CA GLU A 76 6.54 0.70 -2.79
C GLU A 76 6.64 -0.82 -2.80
N LYS A 77 7.84 -1.37 -2.88
CA LYS A 77 8.05 -2.83 -2.86
C LYS A 77 7.52 -3.46 -1.59
N ILE A 78 7.77 -2.81 -0.46
CA ILE A 78 7.30 -3.32 0.83
C ILE A 78 5.78 -3.25 0.93
N ILE A 79 5.18 -2.16 0.46
CA ILE A 79 3.73 -2.03 0.43
C ILE A 79 3.11 -3.14 -0.44
N VAL A 80 3.70 -3.42 -1.60
CA VAL A 80 3.20 -4.49 -2.49
C VAL A 80 3.29 -5.85 -1.81
N ARG A 81 4.38 -6.13 -1.09
CA ARG A 81 4.51 -7.38 -0.32
C ARG A 81 3.46 -7.46 0.78
N TRP A 82 3.20 -6.34 1.45
CA TRP A 82 2.18 -6.29 2.50
C TRP A 82 0.79 -6.57 1.93
N ILE A 83 0.48 -6.02 0.76
CA ILE A 83 -0.80 -6.30 0.07
C ILE A 83 -0.90 -7.80 -0.22
N GLY A 84 0.15 -8.37 -0.77
CA GLY A 84 0.18 -9.80 -1.09
C GLY A 84 0.00 -10.67 0.14
N ASP A 85 0.66 -10.32 1.23
CA ASP A 85 0.55 -11.04 2.49
C ASP A 85 -0.84 -10.88 3.12
N THR A 86 -1.36 -9.66 3.12
CA THR A 86 -2.66 -9.35 3.73
C THR A 86 -3.80 -10.03 2.98
N LEU A 87 -3.76 -10.02 1.66
CA LEU A 87 -4.82 -10.58 0.82
C LEU A 87 -4.56 -12.03 0.42
N GLN A 88 -3.40 -12.59 0.78
CA GLN A 88 -2.99 -13.95 0.42
C GLN A 88 -2.99 -14.16 -1.10
N VAL A 89 -2.39 -13.21 -1.81
CA VAL A 89 -2.27 -13.23 -3.27
C VAL A 89 -0.80 -13.11 -3.67
N LYS A 90 -0.49 -13.48 -4.91
CA LYS A 90 0.85 -13.25 -5.45
C LYS A 90 1.02 -11.76 -5.71
N TYR A 91 2.23 -11.27 -5.54
CA TYR A 91 2.54 -9.87 -5.79
C TYR A 91 3.64 -9.74 -6.85
N SER A 92 3.67 -8.58 -7.51
CA SER A 92 4.71 -8.25 -8.46
C SER A 92 4.98 -6.76 -8.40
N TYR A 93 6.23 -6.38 -8.22
CA TYR A 93 6.62 -4.96 -8.18
C TYR A 93 6.40 -4.25 -9.49
N GLU A 94 6.48 -5.01 -10.60
CA GLU A 94 6.25 -4.45 -11.93
C GLU A 94 4.80 -4.08 -12.14
N LYS A 95 3.91 -4.64 -11.32
CA LYS A 95 2.46 -4.38 -11.38
C LYS A 95 2.03 -3.51 -10.23
N SER A 96 2.72 -2.40 -10.03
CA SER A 96 2.37 -1.43 -9.01
C SER A 96 2.68 -0.02 -9.49
N MET A 97 1.94 0.95 -8.96
CA MET A 97 2.13 2.35 -9.28
C MET A 97 1.69 3.20 -8.09
N SER A 98 2.51 4.20 -7.75
CA SER A 98 2.09 5.21 -6.78
C SER A 98 1.38 6.34 -7.52
N ILE A 99 0.34 6.88 -6.89
CA ILE A 99 -0.48 7.96 -7.43
C ILE A 99 -0.21 9.20 -6.57
N THR A 100 0.32 10.24 -7.20
CA THR A 100 0.76 11.45 -6.50
C THR A 100 -0.37 12.38 -6.09
N ASN A 101 -1.58 12.14 -6.56
CA ASN A 101 -2.72 12.98 -6.25
C ASN A 101 -3.88 12.09 -5.80
N SER A 102 -4.27 12.21 -4.53
CA SER A 102 -5.37 11.44 -3.98
C SER A 102 -6.72 11.77 -4.62
N GLU A 103 -6.80 12.88 -5.36
CA GLU A 103 -8.00 13.24 -6.13
C GLU A 103 -8.03 12.56 -7.50
N SER A 104 -6.99 11.76 -7.82
CA SER A 104 -6.97 11.00 -9.07
C SER A 104 -8.16 10.04 -9.13
N LEU A 105 -8.77 9.93 -10.30
CA LEU A 105 -9.86 8.97 -10.52
C LEU A 105 -9.45 7.53 -10.23
N THR A 106 -8.14 7.23 -10.33
CA THR A 106 -7.62 5.89 -10.05
C THR A 106 -7.88 5.46 -8.60
N LEU A 107 -7.77 6.40 -7.66
CA LEU A 107 -7.97 6.11 -6.24
C LEU A 107 -9.37 6.48 -5.75
N ARG A 108 -10.22 7.02 -6.61
CA ARG A 108 -11.58 7.36 -6.23
C ARG A 108 -12.44 6.10 -6.16
N LEU A 109 -13.20 5.98 -5.10
CA LEU A 109 -14.14 4.88 -4.94
C LEU A 109 -15.32 5.03 -5.91
N PRO A 110 -15.84 3.92 -6.44
CA PRO A 110 -16.89 3.96 -7.46
C PRO A 110 -18.28 4.23 -6.92
N PHE A 111 -18.41 4.41 -5.61
CA PHE A 111 -19.68 4.60 -4.96
C PHE A 111 -19.64 5.72 -3.91
#